data_45898a99af493c7065243615fa080f74
#
_entry.id   45898a99af493c7065243615fa080f74
#
_cell.length_a   1.000
_cell.length_b   1.000
_cell.length_c   1.000
_cell.angle_alpha   90.00
_cell.angle_beta   90.00
_cell.angle_gamma   90.00
#
_symmetry.space_group_name_H-M   'P 1'
#
loop_
_entity.id
_entity.type
_entity.pdbx_description
1 polymer ?
#
loop_
_entity_poly.entity_id
_entity_poly.type
_entity_poly.pdbx_seq_one_letter_code
_entity_poly.pdbx_strand_id
1 'polypeptide(L)'
;AYLSVIESLKIACYHQDLELELQWVDAEKLEEQDEATWEQLRGAHGILVPGGFGIRGTEGKIMAAHYARKNKVPYLGLCLGLQLMTIEYAREKLKDPKLTSEEFDEEGKAGANKYVIHFLPGQHRNKEKGATLRLGAYPCMLKPHTLAHRLYNKDMVMERHRHRYEINNYYVKKLNNSDWIPSG
;
A
#
# COMPACT_ATOMS: atom_id res chain seq x y z
N ALA A 1 3.95 14.99 -9.01
CA ALA A 1 4.53 14.09 -8.02
C ALA A 1 4.57 12.63 -8.51
N TYR A 2 3.67 12.21 -9.41
CA TYR A 2 3.54 10.80 -9.82
C TYR A 2 4.03 10.51 -11.25
N LEU A 3 4.84 11.37 -11.85
CA LEU A 3 5.29 11.21 -13.24
C LEU A 3 5.95 9.84 -13.49
N SER A 4 6.84 9.40 -12.60
CA SER A 4 7.50 8.10 -12.74
C SER A 4 6.51 6.92 -12.71
N VAL A 5 5.45 7.02 -11.93
CA VAL A 5 4.40 5.99 -11.87
C VAL A 5 3.63 5.96 -13.18
N ILE A 6 3.24 7.14 -13.69
CA ILE A 6 2.52 7.27 -14.96
C ILE A 6 3.34 6.70 -16.11
N GLU A 7 4.62 7.10 -16.21
CA GLU A 7 5.51 6.62 -17.26
C GLU A 7 5.76 5.09 -17.16
N SER A 8 5.87 4.56 -15.94
CA SER A 8 5.99 3.11 -15.74
C SER A 8 4.73 2.37 -16.21
N LEU A 9 3.54 2.91 -15.92
CA LEU A 9 2.28 2.33 -16.41
C LEU A 9 2.19 2.36 -17.94
N LYS A 10 2.54 3.48 -18.57
CA LYS A 10 2.58 3.60 -20.05
C LYS A 10 3.51 2.56 -20.67
N ILE A 11 4.74 2.44 -20.12
CA ILE A 11 5.71 1.46 -20.60
C ILE A 11 5.19 0.04 -20.42
N ALA A 12 4.60 -0.28 -19.26
CA ALA A 12 4.03 -1.60 -19.00
C ALA A 12 2.89 -1.93 -19.97
N CYS A 13 1.98 -1.00 -20.24
CA CYS A 13 0.91 -1.19 -21.21
C CYS A 13 1.45 -1.34 -22.62
N TYR A 14 2.41 -0.52 -23.03
CA TYR A 14 3.05 -0.62 -24.33
C TYR A 14 3.69 -2.00 -24.56
N HIS A 15 4.38 -2.57 -23.57
CA HIS A 15 4.96 -3.91 -23.67
C HIS A 15 3.93 -5.05 -23.72
N GLN A 16 2.69 -4.77 -23.41
CA GLN A 16 1.58 -5.73 -23.44
C GLN A 16 0.62 -5.47 -24.62
N ASP A 17 0.99 -4.57 -25.55
CA ASP A 17 0.12 -4.11 -26.65
C ASP A 17 -1.23 -3.59 -26.15
N LEU A 18 -1.24 -2.88 -25.03
CA LEU A 18 -2.42 -2.28 -24.41
C LEU A 18 -2.36 -0.76 -24.47
N GLU A 19 -3.51 -0.14 -24.63
CA GLU A 19 -3.69 1.31 -24.45
C GLU A 19 -3.97 1.61 -22.97
N LEU A 20 -3.30 2.64 -22.43
CA LEU A 20 -3.53 3.10 -21.07
C LEU A 20 -4.55 4.24 -21.05
N GLU A 21 -5.71 3.98 -20.49
CA GLU A 21 -6.63 5.02 -20.04
C GLU A 21 -6.39 5.29 -18.54
N LEU A 22 -5.81 6.46 -18.23
CA LEU A 22 -5.50 6.84 -16.87
C LEU A 22 -6.62 7.70 -16.27
N GLN A 23 -7.24 7.21 -15.22
CA GLN A 23 -8.28 7.93 -14.48
C GLN A 23 -7.78 8.32 -13.09
N TRP A 24 -7.97 9.60 -12.72
CA TRP A 24 -7.63 10.12 -11.40
C TRP A 24 -8.84 10.06 -10.49
N VAL A 25 -8.75 9.25 -9.44
CA VAL A 25 -9.81 9.07 -8.45
C VAL A 25 -9.44 9.82 -7.18
N ASP A 26 -10.31 10.73 -6.74
CA ASP A 26 -10.12 11.48 -5.50
C ASP A 26 -10.50 10.63 -4.29
N ALA A 27 -9.51 10.33 -3.46
CA ALA A 27 -9.70 9.47 -2.30
C ALA A 27 -10.59 10.10 -1.21
N GLU A 28 -10.59 11.43 -1.05
CA GLU A 28 -11.47 12.10 -0.10
C GLU A 28 -12.93 11.99 -0.53
N LYS A 29 -13.20 12.12 -1.82
CA LYS A 29 -14.55 11.91 -2.36
C LYS A 29 -15.03 10.46 -2.20
N LEU A 30 -14.13 9.48 -2.24
CA LEU A 30 -14.49 8.09 -1.89
C LEU A 30 -14.93 7.97 -0.42
N GLU A 31 -14.25 8.68 0.51
CA GLU A 31 -14.65 8.74 1.92
C GLU A 31 -16.04 9.38 2.08
N GLU A 32 -16.32 10.42 1.32
CA GLU A 32 -17.60 11.13 1.29
C GLU A 32 -18.73 10.35 0.60
N GLN A 33 -18.44 9.15 0.09
CA GLN A 33 -19.39 8.32 -0.67
C GLN A 33 -19.93 9.00 -1.94
N ASP A 34 -19.10 9.83 -2.60
CA ASP A 34 -19.47 10.46 -3.87
C ASP A 34 -19.68 9.40 -4.96
N GLU A 35 -20.92 9.25 -5.41
CA GLU A 35 -21.28 8.17 -6.33
C GLU A 35 -20.56 8.26 -7.67
N ALA A 36 -20.35 9.46 -8.20
CA ALA A 36 -19.64 9.63 -9.48
C ALA A 36 -18.19 9.16 -9.39
N THR A 37 -17.52 9.43 -8.26
CA THR A 37 -16.16 8.96 -7.98
C THR A 37 -16.12 7.44 -7.78
N TRP A 38 -17.15 6.88 -7.14
CA TRP A 38 -17.28 5.43 -7.00
C TRP A 38 -17.57 4.73 -8.33
N GLU A 39 -18.39 5.29 -9.21
CA GLU A 39 -18.62 4.76 -10.55
C GLU A 39 -17.32 4.74 -11.36
N GLN A 40 -16.54 5.83 -11.29
CA GLN A 40 -15.22 5.89 -11.93
C GLN A 40 -14.29 4.78 -11.43
N LEU A 41 -14.22 4.55 -10.11
CA LEU A 41 -13.42 3.48 -9.53
C LEU A 41 -13.90 2.09 -9.97
N ARG A 42 -15.22 1.87 -10.00
CA ARG A 42 -15.82 0.59 -10.42
C ARG A 42 -15.56 0.25 -11.88
N GLY A 43 -15.42 1.26 -12.73
CA GLY A 43 -15.11 1.09 -14.15
C GLY A 43 -13.63 0.75 -14.44
N ALA A 44 -12.75 0.84 -13.45
CA ALA A 44 -11.33 0.60 -13.64
C ALA A 44 -10.98 -0.89 -13.77
N HIS A 45 -10.12 -1.24 -14.71
CA HIS A 45 -9.58 -2.61 -14.88
C HIS A 45 -8.45 -2.93 -13.89
N GLY A 46 -7.89 -1.92 -13.24
CA GLY A 46 -6.87 -2.04 -12.20
C GLY A 46 -6.78 -0.78 -11.39
N ILE A 47 -6.40 -0.92 -10.13
CA ILE A 47 -6.29 0.19 -9.17
C ILE A 47 -4.84 0.30 -8.72
N LEU A 48 -4.26 1.50 -8.83
CA LEU A 48 -2.94 1.79 -8.31
C LEU A 48 -3.05 2.88 -7.24
N VAL A 49 -2.56 2.58 -6.04
CA VAL A 49 -2.45 3.56 -4.96
C VAL A 49 -0.97 3.90 -4.75
N PRO A 50 -0.56 5.14 -5.07
CA PRO A 50 0.84 5.54 -5.00
C PRO A 50 1.31 5.78 -3.58
N GLY A 51 2.62 6.05 -3.45
CA GLY A 51 3.22 6.52 -2.21
C GLY A 51 2.76 7.91 -1.81
N GLY A 52 2.82 8.19 -0.50
CA GLY A 52 2.44 9.46 0.09
C GLY A 52 2.70 9.45 1.59
N PHE A 53 2.28 10.52 2.26
CA PHE A 53 2.38 10.71 3.70
C PHE A 53 1.13 11.42 4.22
N GLY A 54 0.87 11.26 5.52
CA GLY A 54 -0.23 11.92 6.21
C GLY A 54 -1.56 11.20 6.09
N ILE A 55 -2.55 11.73 6.80
CA ILE A 55 -3.85 11.07 7.01
C ILE A 55 -4.88 11.34 5.90
N ARG A 56 -4.63 12.35 5.07
CA ARG A 56 -5.60 12.82 4.07
C ARG A 56 -5.95 11.73 3.05
N GLY A 57 -7.23 11.43 2.91
CA GLY A 57 -7.76 10.45 1.95
C GLY A 57 -7.31 9.00 2.23
N THR A 58 -6.89 8.69 3.46
CA THR A 58 -6.40 7.34 3.78
C THR A 58 -7.52 6.33 3.87
N GLU A 59 -8.66 6.69 4.44
CA GLU A 59 -9.81 5.78 4.52
C GLU A 59 -10.39 5.51 3.13
N GLY A 60 -10.47 6.51 2.23
CA GLY A 60 -10.91 6.28 0.85
C GLY A 60 -9.98 5.34 0.08
N LYS A 61 -8.67 5.43 0.29
CA LYS A 61 -7.71 4.47 -0.28
C LYS A 61 -7.86 3.07 0.33
N ILE A 62 -8.16 2.97 1.63
CA ILE A 62 -8.49 1.69 2.30
C ILE A 62 -9.77 1.11 1.70
N MET A 63 -10.80 1.95 1.47
CA MET A 63 -12.04 1.51 0.82
C MET A 63 -11.81 1.05 -0.62
N ALA A 64 -10.95 1.73 -1.38
CA ALA A 64 -10.56 1.29 -2.72
C ALA A 64 -9.83 -0.06 -2.70
N ALA A 65 -8.94 -0.29 -1.72
CA ALA A 65 -8.28 -1.58 -1.53
C ALA A 65 -9.30 -2.69 -1.17
N HIS A 66 -10.27 -2.38 -0.29
CA HIS A 66 -11.37 -3.29 0.04
C HIS A 66 -12.19 -3.67 -1.19
N TYR A 67 -12.59 -2.66 -1.97
CA TYR A 67 -13.33 -2.88 -3.22
C TYR A 67 -12.53 -3.79 -4.17
N ALA A 68 -11.26 -3.47 -4.39
CA ALA A 68 -10.39 -4.25 -5.27
C ALA A 68 -10.32 -5.72 -4.84
N ARG A 69 -10.10 -5.98 -3.56
CA ARG A 69 -10.02 -7.33 -3.01
C ARG A 69 -11.33 -8.09 -3.12
N LYS A 70 -12.46 -7.46 -2.76
CA LYS A 70 -13.79 -8.11 -2.81
C LYS A 70 -14.23 -8.42 -4.23
N ASN A 71 -13.90 -7.56 -5.19
CA ASN A 71 -14.32 -7.69 -6.59
C ASN A 71 -13.24 -8.31 -7.48
N LYS A 72 -12.09 -8.71 -6.91
CA LYS A 72 -10.95 -9.31 -7.63
C LYS A 72 -10.40 -8.40 -8.74
N VAL A 73 -10.44 -7.08 -8.52
CA VAL A 73 -9.79 -6.10 -9.38
C VAL A 73 -8.30 -6.08 -9.06
N PRO A 74 -7.40 -6.15 -10.04
CA PRO A 74 -5.97 -6.01 -9.81
C PRO A 74 -5.64 -4.73 -9.04
N TYR A 75 -4.84 -4.87 -7.99
CA TYR A 75 -4.45 -3.73 -7.14
C TYR A 75 -2.94 -3.69 -6.96
N LEU A 76 -2.35 -2.51 -7.13
CA LEU A 76 -0.93 -2.26 -6.85
C LEU A 76 -0.81 -1.12 -5.85
N GLY A 77 -0.34 -1.43 -4.65
CA GLY A 77 -0.02 -0.43 -3.62
C GLY A 77 1.48 -0.16 -3.56
N LEU A 78 1.87 1.09 -3.75
CA LEU A 78 3.27 1.53 -3.65
C LEU A 78 3.47 2.30 -2.35
N CYS A 79 4.44 1.91 -1.51
CA CYS A 79 4.76 2.56 -0.25
C CYS A 79 3.50 2.71 0.65
N LEU A 80 2.93 3.92 0.77
CA LEU A 80 1.68 4.16 1.49
C LEU A 80 0.54 3.26 0.98
N GLY A 81 0.42 3.06 -0.32
CA GLY A 81 -0.62 2.19 -0.90
C GLY A 81 -0.52 0.74 -0.42
N LEU A 82 0.68 0.19 -0.28
CA LEU A 82 0.92 -1.13 0.32
C LEU A 82 0.53 -1.15 1.81
N GLN A 83 0.87 -0.09 2.54
CA GLN A 83 0.53 0.02 3.96
C GLN A 83 -0.98 0.04 4.18
N LEU A 84 -1.71 0.80 3.37
CA LEU A 84 -3.17 0.93 3.48
C LEU A 84 -3.90 -0.37 3.10
N MET A 85 -3.46 -1.09 2.05
CA MET A 85 -4.05 -2.39 1.75
C MET A 85 -3.77 -3.43 2.85
N THR A 86 -2.63 -3.32 3.53
CA THR A 86 -2.32 -4.20 4.67
C THR A 86 -3.22 -3.88 5.87
N ILE A 87 -3.49 -2.59 6.14
CA ILE A 87 -4.44 -2.17 7.17
C ILE A 87 -5.85 -2.68 6.83
N GLU A 88 -6.29 -2.53 5.58
CA GLU A 88 -7.57 -3.04 5.11
C GLU A 88 -7.72 -4.53 5.42
N TYR A 89 -6.74 -5.32 4.95
CA TYR A 89 -6.77 -6.76 5.15
C TYR A 89 -6.73 -7.14 6.64
N ALA A 90 -5.92 -6.44 7.43
CA ALA A 90 -5.85 -6.67 8.87
C ALA A 90 -7.19 -6.38 9.58
N ARG A 91 -7.83 -5.27 9.25
CA ARG A 91 -9.17 -4.91 9.78
C ARG A 91 -10.20 -5.99 9.48
N GLU A 92 -10.24 -6.47 8.25
CA GLU A 92 -11.18 -7.51 7.81
C GLU A 92 -10.87 -8.85 8.47
N LYS A 93 -9.62 -9.29 8.43
CA LYS A 93 -9.20 -10.60 8.91
C LYS A 93 -9.32 -10.75 10.42
N LEU A 94 -8.95 -9.72 11.16
CA LEU A 94 -8.94 -9.74 12.62
C LEU A 94 -10.22 -9.15 13.24
N LYS A 95 -11.16 -8.71 12.41
CA LYS A 95 -12.43 -8.11 12.83
C LYS A 95 -12.25 -6.93 13.79
N ASP A 96 -11.23 -6.11 13.53
CA ASP A 96 -10.90 -4.96 14.34
C ASP A 96 -10.76 -3.69 13.47
N PRO A 97 -11.82 -2.86 13.37
CA PRO A 97 -11.82 -1.67 12.54
C PRO A 97 -10.90 -0.56 13.08
N LYS A 98 -10.40 -0.69 14.30
CA LYS A 98 -9.50 0.29 14.93
C LYS A 98 -8.04 0.09 14.57
N LEU A 99 -7.71 -0.95 13.81
CA LEU A 99 -6.35 -1.17 13.33
C LEU A 99 -5.94 -0.05 12.38
N THR A 100 -4.72 0.48 12.55
CA THR A 100 -4.28 1.70 11.89
C THR A 100 -2.77 1.73 11.69
N SER A 101 -2.26 2.86 11.21
CA SER A 101 -0.84 3.21 11.20
C SER A 101 -0.51 4.13 12.36
N GLU A 102 0.66 3.97 12.94
CA GLU A 102 1.22 4.92 13.92
C GLU A 102 1.38 6.32 13.33
N GLU A 103 1.51 6.43 11.99
CA GLU A 103 1.53 7.71 11.28
C GLU A 103 0.24 8.51 11.46
N PHE A 104 -0.90 7.83 11.50
CA PHE A 104 -2.23 8.45 11.52
C PHE A 104 -2.76 8.73 12.92
N ASP A 105 -2.09 8.22 13.93
CA ASP A 105 -2.45 8.41 15.34
C ASP A 105 -1.46 9.36 16.02
N GLU A 106 -1.53 10.65 15.67
CA GLU A 106 -0.61 11.66 16.20
C GLU A 106 -0.66 11.81 17.71
N GLU A 107 -1.82 11.57 18.31
CA GLU A 107 -2.04 11.70 19.74
C GLU A 107 -1.77 10.40 20.53
N GLY A 108 -1.49 9.29 19.84
CA GLY A 108 -1.25 7.98 20.46
C GLY A 108 -2.49 7.35 21.11
N LYS A 109 -3.68 7.79 20.72
CA LYS A 109 -4.96 7.36 21.31
C LYS A 109 -5.33 5.90 20.99
N ALA A 110 -4.93 5.40 19.83
CA ALA A 110 -5.24 4.03 19.43
C ALA A 110 -4.45 3.00 20.25
N GLY A 111 -3.22 3.35 20.65
CA GLY A 111 -2.31 2.48 21.38
C GLY A 111 -1.49 1.56 20.47
N ALA A 112 -0.29 1.20 20.95
CA ALA A 112 0.71 0.47 20.18
C ALA A 112 0.22 -0.89 19.63
N ASN A 113 -0.73 -1.51 20.31
CA ASN A 113 -1.33 -2.79 19.89
C ASN A 113 -2.30 -2.66 18.72
N LYS A 114 -2.59 -1.46 18.23
CA LYS A 114 -3.42 -1.19 17.05
C LYS A 114 -2.61 -0.83 15.80
N TYR A 115 -1.30 -0.66 15.93
CA TYR A 115 -0.47 -0.26 14.82
C TYR A 115 -0.04 -1.46 13.96
N VAL A 116 -0.78 -1.66 12.86
CA VAL A 116 -0.41 -2.60 11.79
C VAL A 116 0.84 -2.10 11.07
N ILE A 117 0.94 -0.78 10.94
CA ILE A 117 2.09 -0.05 10.41
C ILE A 117 2.67 0.77 11.55
N HIS A 118 3.98 0.68 11.76
CA HIS A 118 4.67 1.36 12.83
C HIS A 118 5.99 1.99 12.34
N PHE A 119 6.62 2.81 13.19
CA PHE A 119 7.95 3.32 12.87
C PHE A 119 8.98 2.20 12.70
N LEU A 120 9.87 2.38 11.75
CA LEU A 120 11.10 1.58 11.68
C LEU A 120 11.88 1.67 12.99
N PRO A 121 12.59 0.61 13.42
CA PRO A 121 13.45 0.65 14.59
C PRO A 121 14.41 1.84 14.57
N GLY A 122 14.46 2.59 15.66
CA GLY A 122 15.25 3.80 15.79
C GLY A 122 14.64 5.05 15.16
N GLN A 123 13.44 4.96 14.57
CA GLN A 123 12.63 6.10 14.14
C GLN A 123 11.63 6.47 15.24
N HIS A 124 11.28 7.74 15.32
CA HIS A 124 10.20 8.26 16.18
C HIS A 124 9.78 9.64 15.68
N ARG A 125 8.63 10.13 16.19
CA ARG A 125 7.99 11.38 15.71
C ARG A 125 8.88 12.61 15.76
N ASN A 126 9.69 12.74 16.81
CA ASN A 126 10.52 13.92 17.09
C ASN A 126 11.86 13.92 16.31
N LYS A 127 12.10 12.91 15.50
CA LYS A 127 13.32 12.82 14.73
C LYS A 127 13.18 13.55 13.39
N GLU A 128 14.17 14.33 12.98
CA GLU A 128 14.16 15.09 11.73
C GLU A 128 13.77 14.20 10.54
N LYS A 129 12.85 14.72 9.71
CA LYS A 129 12.21 13.93 8.62
C LYS A 129 13.15 13.57 7.48
N GLY A 130 14.31 14.19 7.37
CA GLY A 130 15.18 14.06 6.18
C GLY A 130 16.24 12.96 6.26
N ALA A 131 16.95 12.83 7.37
CA ALA A 131 18.18 12.04 7.48
C ALA A 131 17.99 10.62 8.04
N THR A 132 16.80 10.24 8.44
CA THR A 132 16.52 9.04 9.25
C THR A 132 15.63 8.01 8.58
N LEU A 133 15.23 8.26 7.34
CA LEU A 133 14.42 7.31 6.55
C LEU A 133 15.27 6.10 6.14
N ARG A 134 14.63 4.96 5.92
CA ARG A 134 15.26 3.88 5.16
C ARG A 134 15.36 4.34 3.71
N LEU A 135 16.57 4.68 3.29
CA LEU A 135 16.87 5.26 1.98
C LEU A 135 17.85 4.38 1.22
N GLY A 136 17.65 4.32 -0.10
CA GLY A 136 18.58 3.65 -1.01
C GLY A 136 18.13 2.27 -1.44
N ALA A 137 19.01 1.55 -2.11
CA ALA A 137 18.75 0.22 -2.61
C ALA A 137 19.08 -0.83 -1.54
N TYR A 138 18.14 -1.71 -1.29
CA TYR A 138 18.30 -2.84 -0.36
C TYR A 138 17.96 -4.15 -1.07
N PRO A 139 18.64 -5.25 -0.72
CA PRO A 139 18.28 -6.55 -1.24
C PRO A 139 16.91 -6.98 -0.71
N CYS A 140 16.08 -7.46 -1.62
CA CYS A 140 14.78 -8.06 -1.33
C CYS A 140 14.82 -9.51 -1.82
N MET A 141 14.75 -10.45 -0.89
CA MET A 141 14.70 -11.88 -1.18
C MET A 141 13.25 -12.27 -1.51
N LEU A 142 13.01 -12.64 -2.76
CA LEU A 142 11.66 -12.96 -3.22
C LEU A 142 11.30 -14.40 -2.85
N LYS A 143 10.12 -14.56 -2.24
CA LYS A 143 9.62 -15.87 -1.86
C LYS A 143 9.23 -16.67 -3.10
N PRO A 144 9.77 -17.88 -3.31
CA PRO A 144 9.42 -18.73 -4.44
C PRO A 144 7.90 -18.98 -4.56
N HIS A 145 7.43 -19.14 -5.78
CA HIS A 145 6.02 -19.39 -6.11
C HIS A 145 5.05 -18.24 -5.83
N THR A 146 5.52 -17.06 -5.41
CA THR A 146 4.70 -15.84 -5.30
C THR A 146 4.57 -15.13 -6.65
N LEU A 147 3.57 -14.25 -6.77
CA LEU A 147 3.41 -13.40 -7.95
C LEU A 147 4.64 -12.52 -8.18
N ALA A 148 5.17 -11.90 -7.13
CA ALA A 148 6.38 -11.08 -7.21
C ALA A 148 7.57 -11.87 -7.78
N HIS A 149 7.82 -13.07 -7.25
CA HIS A 149 8.90 -13.95 -7.75
C HIS A 149 8.73 -14.27 -9.24
N ARG A 150 7.50 -14.57 -9.69
CA ARG A 150 7.22 -14.85 -11.10
C ARG A 150 7.42 -13.62 -12.01
N LEU A 151 6.99 -12.44 -11.55
CA LEU A 151 7.09 -11.21 -12.33
C LEU A 151 8.54 -10.72 -12.45
N TYR A 152 9.32 -10.78 -11.39
CA TYR A 152 10.74 -10.42 -11.43
C TYR A 152 11.61 -11.51 -12.06
N ASN A 153 11.17 -12.75 -12.05
CA ASN A 153 11.91 -13.92 -12.50
C ASN A 153 13.34 -14.00 -11.90
N LYS A 154 13.44 -13.72 -10.62
CA LYS A 154 14.69 -13.68 -9.83
C LYS A 154 14.39 -14.04 -8.38
N ASP A 155 15.37 -14.68 -7.70
CA ASP A 155 15.26 -14.96 -6.28
C ASP A 155 15.53 -13.73 -5.41
N MET A 156 16.29 -12.77 -5.93
CA MET A 156 16.63 -11.53 -5.24
C MET A 156 16.61 -10.34 -6.20
N VAL A 157 16.08 -9.22 -5.74
CA VAL A 157 16.10 -7.94 -6.45
C VAL A 157 16.61 -6.83 -5.53
N MET A 158 17.11 -5.75 -6.12
CA MET A 158 17.50 -4.56 -5.38
C MET A 158 16.36 -3.55 -5.45
N GLU A 159 15.66 -3.38 -4.34
CA GLU A 159 14.54 -2.44 -4.25
C GLU A 159 14.98 -1.11 -3.62
N ARG A 160 14.54 0.02 -4.22
CA ARG A 160 14.82 1.35 -3.68
C ARG A 160 13.76 1.71 -2.64
N HIS A 161 14.24 1.96 -1.43
CA HIS A 161 13.39 2.35 -0.31
C HIS A 161 13.44 3.86 -0.06
N ARG A 162 12.29 4.41 0.32
CA ARG A 162 12.15 5.75 0.89
C ARG A 162 10.96 5.74 1.83
N HIS A 163 11.12 5.13 3.00
CA HIS A 163 10.03 5.06 3.96
C HIS A 163 10.54 5.15 5.40
N ARG A 164 9.66 5.59 6.28
CA ARG A 164 9.86 5.75 7.72
C ARG A 164 9.13 4.68 8.51
N TYR A 165 8.08 4.13 7.93
CA TYR A 165 7.20 3.15 8.52
C TYR A 165 7.36 1.82 7.82
N GLU A 166 7.05 0.76 8.55
CA GLU A 166 7.04 -0.61 8.04
C GLU A 166 5.84 -1.38 8.58
N ILE A 167 5.56 -2.54 7.98
CA ILE A 167 4.55 -3.46 8.50
C ILE A 167 5.08 -4.07 9.80
N ASN A 168 4.28 -3.98 10.86
CA ASN A 168 4.64 -4.52 12.17
C ASN A 168 4.72 -6.06 12.10
N ASN A 169 5.87 -6.61 12.48
CA ASN A 169 6.15 -8.04 12.44
C ASN A 169 5.15 -8.90 13.26
N TYR A 170 4.55 -8.31 14.30
CA TYR A 170 3.47 -8.98 15.04
C TYR A 170 2.27 -9.27 14.13
N TYR A 171 1.90 -8.31 13.28
CA TYR A 171 0.81 -8.49 12.32
C TYR A 171 1.21 -9.34 11.12
N VAL A 172 2.44 -9.24 10.64
CA VAL A 172 2.94 -10.15 9.58
C VAL A 172 2.69 -11.60 9.94
N LYS A 173 3.01 -12.00 11.18
CA LYS A 173 2.78 -13.37 11.68
C LYS A 173 1.30 -13.74 11.74
N LYS A 174 0.41 -12.80 12.10
CA LYS A 174 -1.04 -13.03 12.21
C LYS A 174 -1.74 -13.09 10.86
N LEU A 175 -1.25 -12.33 9.89
CA LEU A 175 -1.88 -12.18 8.58
C LEU A 175 -1.39 -13.20 7.57
N ASN A 176 -0.17 -13.76 7.76
CA ASN A 176 0.43 -14.70 6.83
C ASN A 176 -0.40 -15.98 6.70
N ASN A 177 -1.03 -16.14 5.54
CA ASN A 177 -1.86 -17.30 5.18
C ASN A 177 -1.95 -17.40 3.64
N SER A 178 -2.87 -18.22 3.11
CA SER A 178 -3.06 -18.38 1.66
C SER A 178 -3.48 -17.09 0.91
N ASP A 179 -4.15 -16.18 1.61
CA ASP A 179 -4.74 -14.98 1.00
C ASP A 179 -3.85 -13.74 1.13
N TRP A 180 -2.92 -13.75 2.08
CA TRP A 180 -1.94 -12.69 2.31
C TRP A 180 -0.57 -13.29 2.62
N ILE A 181 0.37 -13.05 1.75
CA ILE A 181 1.71 -13.66 1.80
C ILE A 181 2.77 -12.56 1.66
N PRO A 182 3.67 -12.40 2.65
CA PRO A 182 4.88 -11.62 2.44
C PRO A 182 5.69 -12.27 1.31
N SER A 183 5.95 -11.52 0.26
CA SER A 183 6.59 -12.06 -0.95
C SER A 183 8.05 -11.63 -1.13
N GLY A 184 8.52 -10.74 -0.26
CA GLY A 184 9.89 -10.25 -0.25
C GLY A 184 10.18 -9.36 0.94
#